data_6efc6a8509055da8da987aca3ad8ab8c
#
_entry.id   6efc6a8509055da8da987aca3ad8ab8c
#
_cell.length_a   1.000
_cell.length_b   1.000
_cell.length_c   1.000
_cell.angle_alpha   90.00
_cell.angle_beta   90.00
_cell.angle_gamma   90.00
#
_symmetry.space_group_name_H-M   'P 1'
#
loop_
_entity.id
_entity.type
_entity.pdbx_description
1 polymer ?
#
loop_
_entity_poly.entity_id
_entity_poly.type
_entity_poly.pdbx_seq_one_letter_code
_entity_poly.pdbx_strand_id
1 'polypeptide(L)'
;MEEPKKKPRKQNAIALEIRLSFRRIGAYISAALRDFSRSPLTIFFTVAYPLILILLFGAIFGDEGVVGASYNLYLQSGTDEGFQISPTEHLNFTDDFTNIIQEIKRNDSELLFQVHNIPLKDENSNTINAGQYLEEVEGYIALVIPSNFTQELLFNPPTNLTIIIDENSQQAGIAYEILSSVVYHFNLGIAGYNETKIGMSITDIYLEEQIEYFEFLIPGVIGIAIMNNGIMGTINRYSYFERKGFFRKLSTSPMKKRDVVIGEASWIFIQGLISIIIILLVGWLAFKIADRDFRWIIDILDWKILPITLSAVLNFTGLGMIGARLTKTAGAASAAGNFLSIPMMFLSGAFFEVAHIPVINVISKMLPLTYIVDALRASLITNNINLAWINIGISFAFGIVIFIIGIFVTKLKE
;
A
#
# COMPACT_ATOMS: atom_id res chain seq x y z
N MET A 1 34.53 63.42 22.69
CA MET A 1 35.11 62.09 22.43
C MET A 1 33.99 61.08 22.48
N GLU A 2 33.48 60.70 21.33
CA GLU A 2 32.44 59.61 21.22
C GLU A 2 33.16 58.26 21.19
N GLU A 3 32.81 57.39 22.14
CA GLU A 3 33.29 56.02 22.16
C GLU A 3 32.80 55.26 20.91
N PRO A 4 33.68 54.51 20.22
CA PRO A 4 33.30 53.73 19.03
C PRO A 4 32.37 52.58 19.46
N LYS A 5 31.11 52.59 18.98
CA LYS A 5 30.15 51.50 19.11
C LYS A 5 30.82 50.19 18.62
N LYS A 6 31.15 49.31 19.57
CA LYS A 6 31.71 47.97 19.28
C LYS A 6 30.75 47.20 18.35
N LYS A 7 31.20 46.92 17.11
CA LYS A 7 30.50 46.03 16.19
C LYS A 7 30.27 44.67 16.89
N PRO A 8 29.05 44.14 16.92
CA PRO A 8 28.80 42.85 17.56
C PRO A 8 29.68 41.79 16.91
N ARG A 9 30.34 40.91 17.71
CA ARG A 9 31.11 39.78 17.21
C ARG A 9 30.26 38.98 16.24
N LYS A 10 30.82 38.55 15.07
CA LYS A 10 30.10 37.78 14.02
C LYS A 10 29.27 36.62 14.58
N GLN A 11 29.74 35.96 15.63
CA GLN A 11 28.98 34.89 16.33
C GLN A 11 27.67 35.36 16.94
N ASN A 12 27.64 36.55 17.58
CA ASN A 12 26.41 37.09 18.16
C ASN A 12 25.40 37.51 17.09
N ALA A 13 25.85 37.94 15.92
CA ALA A 13 24.97 38.29 14.79
C ALA A 13 24.32 37.05 14.18
N ILE A 14 25.07 35.93 14.03
CA ILE A 14 24.51 34.65 13.54
C ILE A 14 23.47 34.06 14.53
N ALA A 15 23.81 34.04 15.81
CA ALA A 15 22.89 33.55 16.84
C ALA A 15 21.58 34.36 16.88
N LEU A 16 21.68 35.70 16.75
CA LEU A 16 20.51 36.58 16.67
C LEU A 16 19.67 36.30 15.40
N GLU A 17 20.30 36.13 14.26
CA GLU A 17 19.60 35.78 13.01
C GLU A 17 18.86 34.44 13.13
N ILE A 18 19.48 33.42 13.69
CA ILE A 18 18.85 32.10 13.92
C ILE A 18 17.62 32.28 14.84
N ARG A 19 17.76 32.99 15.95
CA ARG A 19 16.64 33.24 16.87
C ARG A 19 15.49 34.00 16.20
N LEU A 20 15.81 34.97 15.36
CA LEU A 20 14.80 35.72 14.60
C LEU A 20 14.12 34.83 13.54
N SER A 21 14.86 33.95 12.86
CA SER A 21 14.28 32.96 11.93
C SER A 21 13.29 32.05 12.63
N PHE A 22 13.63 31.46 13.77
CA PHE A 22 12.69 30.65 14.55
C PHE A 22 11.41 31.41 14.94
N ARG A 23 11.53 32.64 15.35
CA ARG A 23 10.37 33.47 15.68
C ARG A 23 9.48 33.75 14.46
N ARG A 24 10.09 33.98 13.28
CA ARG A 24 9.36 34.19 12.00
C ARG A 24 8.66 32.92 11.55
N ILE A 25 9.34 31.75 11.62
CA ILE A 25 8.76 30.45 11.31
C ILE A 25 7.60 30.15 12.26
N GLY A 26 7.76 30.38 13.57
CA GLY A 26 6.67 30.22 14.55
C GLY A 26 5.47 31.11 14.27
N ALA A 27 5.72 32.37 13.84
CA ALA A 27 4.65 33.28 13.43
C ALA A 27 3.93 32.78 12.17
N TYR A 28 4.67 32.21 11.20
CA TYR A 28 4.10 31.59 10.00
C TYR A 28 3.22 30.40 10.35
N ILE A 29 3.70 29.47 11.17
CA ILE A 29 2.95 28.28 11.62
C ILE A 29 1.69 28.71 12.36
N SER A 30 1.78 29.70 13.25
CA SER A 30 0.63 30.23 13.99
C SER A 30 -0.44 30.85 13.08
N ALA A 31 0.00 31.56 12.03
CA ALA A 31 -0.91 32.09 11.01
C ALA A 31 -1.55 30.97 10.20
N ALA A 32 -0.77 29.98 9.78
CA ALA A 32 -1.23 28.82 9.02
C ALA A 32 -2.24 27.98 9.84
N LEU A 33 -2.02 27.79 11.13
CA LEU A 33 -2.94 27.10 12.03
C LEU A 33 -4.29 27.83 12.15
N ARG A 34 -4.27 29.15 12.25
CA ARG A 34 -5.51 29.97 12.30
C ARG A 34 -6.27 29.91 10.98
N ASP A 35 -5.55 29.89 9.85
CA ASP A 35 -6.15 29.74 8.53
C ASP A 35 -6.78 28.36 8.38
N PHE A 36 -6.07 27.31 8.78
CA PHE A 36 -6.57 25.96 8.81
C PHE A 36 -7.86 25.81 9.63
N SER A 37 -7.88 26.32 10.88
CA SER A 37 -9.02 26.21 11.76
C SER A 37 -10.28 26.95 11.26
N ARG A 38 -10.11 27.89 10.32
CA ARG A 38 -11.19 28.68 9.71
C ARG A 38 -11.59 28.19 8.32
N SER A 39 -10.93 27.18 7.79
CA SER A 39 -11.20 26.61 6.47
C SER A 39 -11.88 25.24 6.58
N PRO A 40 -13.23 25.16 6.54
CA PRO A 40 -13.94 23.88 6.65
C PRO A 40 -13.53 22.90 5.56
N LEU A 41 -13.26 23.42 4.36
CA LEU A 41 -12.86 22.61 3.22
C LEU A 41 -11.47 21.95 3.43
N THR A 42 -10.52 22.70 4.01
CA THR A 42 -9.19 22.17 4.32
C THR A 42 -9.27 21.11 5.41
N ILE A 43 -10.07 21.33 6.45
CA ILE A 43 -10.32 20.36 7.52
C ILE A 43 -10.95 19.09 6.93
N PHE A 44 -11.96 19.25 6.06
CA PHE A 44 -12.60 18.12 5.38
C PHE A 44 -11.59 17.26 4.63
N PHE A 45 -10.75 17.84 3.77
CA PHE A 45 -9.77 17.08 3.01
C PHE A 45 -8.62 16.50 3.85
N THR A 46 -8.31 17.11 4.99
CA THR A 46 -7.26 16.62 5.89
C THR A 46 -7.75 15.49 6.80
N VAL A 47 -9.04 15.52 7.21
CA VAL A 47 -9.60 14.63 8.23
C VAL A 47 -10.70 13.73 7.66
N ALA A 48 -11.75 14.31 7.07
CA ALA A 48 -12.91 13.54 6.65
C ALA A 48 -12.67 12.73 5.38
N TYR A 49 -11.90 13.26 4.43
CA TYR A 49 -11.62 12.56 3.18
C TYR A 49 -10.83 11.25 3.35
N PRO A 50 -9.71 11.22 4.12
CA PRO A 50 -9.04 9.96 4.44
C PRO A 50 -9.95 8.96 5.16
N LEU A 51 -10.80 9.45 6.06
CA LEU A 51 -11.79 8.64 6.74
C LEU A 51 -12.78 7.99 5.78
N ILE A 52 -13.34 8.79 4.86
CA ILE A 52 -14.25 8.30 3.83
C ILE A 52 -13.57 7.24 2.97
N LEU A 53 -12.30 7.42 2.61
CA LEU A 53 -11.54 6.44 1.86
C LEU A 53 -11.40 5.11 2.61
N ILE A 54 -11.02 5.15 3.91
CA ILE A 54 -10.91 3.95 4.73
C ILE A 54 -12.26 3.23 4.81
N LEU A 55 -13.34 3.96 5.10
CA LEU A 55 -14.67 3.37 5.23
C LEU A 55 -15.18 2.84 3.87
N LEU A 56 -14.98 3.58 2.79
CA LEU A 56 -15.43 3.18 1.46
C LEU A 56 -14.68 1.93 0.96
N PHE A 57 -13.36 1.99 0.94
CA PHE A 57 -12.54 0.87 0.48
C PHE A 57 -12.60 -0.31 1.45
N GLY A 58 -12.69 -0.04 2.74
CA GLY A 58 -12.91 -1.05 3.74
C GLY A 58 -14.25 -1.77 3.60
N ALA A 59 -15.34 -1.05 3.27
CA ALA A 59 -16.63 -1.66 3.02
C ALA A 59 -16.69 -2.44 1.70
N ILE A 60 -15.98 -1.95 0.66
CA ILE A 60 -15.96 -2.63 -0.67
C ILE A 60 -15.08 -3.89 -0.63
N PHE A 61 -13.95 -3.84 0.09
CA PHE A 61 -12.92 -4.89 0.04
C PHE A 61 -12.69 -5.56 1.40
N GLY A 62 -13.34 -5.10 2.47
CA GLY A 62 -13.09 -5.56 3.84
C GLY A 62 -13.79 -6.88 4.21
N ASP A 63 -15.01 -7.10 3.76
CA ASP A 63 -15.81 -8.32 4.08
C ASP A 63 -15.69 -9.41 3.00
N GLU A 64 -15.41 -9.02 1.76
CA GLU A 64 -15.20 -9.92 0.62
C GLU A 64 -13.82 -9.71 -0.02
N GLY A 65 -12.97 -8.99 0.67
CA GLY A 65 -11.64 -8.68 0.17
C GLY A 65 -10.90 -9.95 -0.18
N VAL A 66 -10.38 -9.97 -1.36
CA VAL A 66 -9.53 -10.91 -2.10
C VAL A 66 -8.62 -11.85 -1.26
N VAL A 67 -8.58 -11.67 0.04
CA VAL A 67 -7.78 -12.43 1.01
C VAL A 67 -8.65 -13.15 2.06
N GLY A 68 -9.98 -13.03 2.05
CA GLY A 68 -10.91 -13.50 3.09
C GLY A 68 -11.91 -14.57 2.69
N ALA A 69 -12.19 -14.76 1.42
CA ALA A 69 -13.17 -15.75 0.96
C ALA A 69 -12.51 -17.12 0.75
N SER A 70 -13.25 -18.18 1.05
CA SER A 70 -12.92 -19.49 0.51
C SER A 70 -13.01 -19.42 -1.01
N TYR A 71 -12.00 -19.93 -1.71
CA TYR A 71 -11.96 -19.90 -3.17
C TYR A 71 -12.82 -21.05 -3.73
N ASN A 72 -13.75 -20.75 -4.64
CA ASN A 72 -14.48 -21.78 -5.38
C ASN A 72 -13.53 -22.43 -6.37
N LEU A 73 -13.16 -23.68 -6.11
CA LEU A 73 -12.32 -24.49 -6.98
C LEU A 73 -13.16 -25.58 -7.64
N TYR A 74 -13.21 -25.58 -8.95
CA TYR A 74 -13.88 -26.59 -9.73
C TYR A 74 -12.90 -27.72 -10.06
N LEU A 75 -13.17 -28.94 -9.59
CA LEU A 75 -12.29 -30.08 -9.72
C LEU A 75 -12.89 -31.11 -10.69
N GLN A 76 -12.16 -31.44 -11.76
CA GLN A 76 -12.44 -32.57 -12.61
C GLN A 76 -11.36 -33.63 -12.42
N SER A 77 -11.67 -34.72 -11.72
CA SER A 77 -10.76 -35.84 -11.59
C SER A 77 -11.12 -36.98 -12.56
N GLY A 78 -10.15 -37.45 -13.33
CA GLY A 78 -10.28 -38.65 -14.13
C GLY A 78 -10.40 -39.92 -13.25
N THR A 79 -10.82 -41.03 -13.86
CA THR A 79 -10.84 -42.32 -13.17
C THR A 79 -9.42 -42.76 -12.86
N ASP A 80 -9.09 -42.96 -11.58
CA ASP A 80 -7.81 -43.48 -11.14
C ASP A 80 -8.03 -44.69 -10.22
N GLU A 81 -7.64 -45.86 -10.68
CA GLU A 81 -7.76 -47.10 -9.90
C GLU A 81 -6.65 -47.25 -8.86
N GLY A 82 -5.71 -46.28 -8.83
CA GLY A 82 -4.57 -46.32 -7.94
C GLY A 82 -3.58 -47.44 -8.26
N PHE A 83 -2.69 -47.75 -7.34
CA PHE A 83 -1.69 -48.80 -7.45
C PHE A 83 -1.66 -49.69 -6.19
N GLN A 84 -1.82 -50.98 -6.39
CA GLN A 84 -1.80 -51.94 -5.28
C GLN A 84 -0.35 -52.39 -4.97
N ILE A 85 0.17 -52.01 -3.82
CA ILE A 85 1.50 -52.34 -3.35
C ILE A 85 1.50 -53.74 -2.69
N SER A 86 0.47 -54.03 -1.93
CA SER A 86 0.29 -55.29 -1.24
C SER A 86 -1.21 -55.60 -1.11
N PRO A 87 -1.59 -56.86 -0.70
CA PRO A 87 -3.02 -57.22 -0.54
C PRO A 87 -3.80 -56.32 0.41
N THR A 88 -3.09 -55.56 1.28
CA THR A 88 -3.68 -54.69 2.30
C THR A 88 -3.33 -53.21 2.11
N GLU A 89 -2.50 -52.87 1.11
CA GLU A 89 -2.00 -51.51 0.92
C GLU A 89 -2.22 -51.06 -0.52
N HIS A 90 -3.03 -50.02 -0.65
CA HIS A 90 -3.43 -49.42 -1.93
C HIS A 90 -3.03 -47.94 -1.91
N LEU A 91 -2.29 -47.53 -2.95
CA LEU A 91 -1.83 -46.17 -3.12
C LEU A 91 -2.71 -45.49 -4.15
N ASN A 92 -3.25 -44.34 -3.81
CA ASN A 92 -4.03 -43.51 -4.72
C ASN A 92 -3.69 -42.03 -4.54
N PHE A 93 -2.77 -41.55 -5.38
CA PHE A 93 -2.32 -40.17 -5.31
C PHE A 93 -3.39 -39.16 -5.71
N THR A 94 -4.40 -39.54 -6.50
CA THR A 94 -5.53 -38.68 -6.83
C THR A 94 -6.37 -38.39 -5.59
N ASP A 95 -6.67 -39.41 -4.80
CA ASP A 95 -7.43 -39.26 -3.56
C ASP A 95 -6.62 -38.46 -2.52
N ASP A 96 -5.34 -38.79 -2.36
CA ASP A 96 -4.44 -38.09 -1.43
C ASP A 96 -4.35 -36.61 -1.77
N PHE A 97 -4.13 -36.28 -3.05
CA PHE A 97 -4.03 -34.89 -3.49
C PHE A 97 -5.34 -34.13 -3.34
N THR A 98 -6.47 -34.77 -3.70
CA THR A 98 -7.80 -34.19 -3.55
C THR A 98 -8.15 -33.94 -2.08
N ASN A 99 -7.80 -34.89 -1.19
CA ASN A 99 -8.03 -34.74 0.25
C ASN A 99 -7.21 -33.57 0.82
N ILE A 100 -5.94 -33.42 0.41
CA ILE A 100 -5.12 -32.28 0.83
C ILE A 100 -5.79 -30.97 0.43
N ILE A 101 -6.27 -30.83 -0.81
CA ILE A 101 -6.95 -29.60 -1.27
C ILE A 101 -8.24 -29.33 -0.48
N GLN A 102 -9.00 -30.37 -0.18
CA GLN A 102 -10.27 -30.27 0.55
C GLN A 102 -10.08 -29.97 2.06
N GLU A 103 -8.96 -30.38 2.62
CA GLU A 103 -8.67 -30.23 4.06
C GLU A 103 -7.84 -28.98 4.40
N ILE A 104 -7.29 -28.30 3.40
CA ILE A 104 -6.54 -27.06 3.64
C ILE A 104 -7.46 -26.03 4.29
N LYS A 105 -7.10 -25.68 5.52
CA LYS A 105 -7.79 -24.67 6.31
C LYS A 105 -6.99 -23.37 6.33
N ARG A 106 -7.71 -22.29 6.34
CA ARG A 106 -7.16 -20.95 6.44
C ARG A 106 -6.71 -20.63 7.88
N ASN A 107 -7.49 -20.73 8.82
CA ASN A 107 -7.25 -20.74 10.27
C ASN A 107 -7.98 -21.98 10.77
N ASP A 108 -7.69 -22.52 11.91
CA ASP A 108 -8.19 -23.80 12.42
C ASP A 108 -9.69 -24.12 12.20
N SER A 109 -10.46 -23.25 11.54
CA SER A 109 -11.91 -23.35 11.39
C SER A 109 -12.45 -23.27 9.97
N GLU A 110 -11.81 -22.57 8.99
CA GLU A 110 -12.40 -22.35 7.66
C GLU A 110 -11.58 -23.01 6.54
N LEU A 111 -12.28 -23.68 5.61
CA LEU A 111 -11.64 -24.27 4.43
C LEU A 111 -11.17 -23.18 3.46
N LEU A 112 -9.95 -23.33 2.94
CA LEU A 112 -9.38 -22.40 1.97
C LEU A 112 -10.04 -22.53 0.61
N PHE A 113 -10.40 -23.76 0.21
CA PHE A 113 -11.11 -24.05 -1.01
C PHE A 113 -12.51 -24.64 -0.74
N GLN A 114 -13.52 -24.10 -1.42
CA GLN A 114 -14.81 -24.77 -1.61
C GLN A 114 -14.72 -25.57 -2.90
N VAL A 115 -14.54 -26.88 -2.79
CA VAL A 115 -14.32 -27.75 -3.94
C VAL A 115 -15.66 -28.19 -4.54
N HIS A 116 -15.86 -27.87 -5.80
CA HIS A 116 -17.03 -28.27 -6.60
C HIS A 116 -16.58 -29.27 -7.65
N ASN A 117 -17.11 -30.50 -7.61
CA ASN A 117 -16.73 -31.53 -8.55
C ASN A 117 -17.42 -31.32 -9.90
N ILE A 118 -16.63 -31.33 -10.99
CA ILE A 118 -17.14 -31.35 -12.36
C ILE A 118 -17.37 -32.81 -12.77
N PRO A 119 -18.57 -33.18 -13.19
CA PRO A 119 -18.83 -34.54 -13.67
C PRO A 119 -18.05 -34.81 -14.96
N LEU A 120 -17.55 -36.04 -15.12
CA LEU A 120 -16.80 -36.44 -16.34
C LEU A 120 -17.71 -36.56 -17.57
N LYS A 121 -18.99 -36.85 -17.39
CA LYS A 121 -19.98 -37.04 -18.46
C LYS A 121 -21.30 -36.35 -18.11
N ASP A 122 -21.97 -35.86 -19.14
CA ASP A 122 -23.30 -35.32 -19.02
C ASP A 122 -24.38 -36.47 -18.95
N GLU A 123 -25.63 -36.09 -18.81
CA GLU A 123 -26.79 -37.05 -18.82
C GLU A 123 -26.86 -37.84 -20.12
N ASN A 124 -26.28 -37.34 -21.20
CA ASN A 124 -26.26 -38.00 -22.54
C ASN A 124 -24.96 -38.81 -22.77
N SER A 125 -24.14 -39.03 -21.74
CA SER A 125 -22.83 -39.73 -21.81
C SER A 125 -21.75 -39.03 -22.63
N ASN A 126 -21.90 -37.74 -22.97
CA ASN A 126 -20.83 -36.98 -23.62
C ASN A 126 -19.83 -36.50 -22.58
N THR A 127 -18.56 -36.45 -22.98
CA THR A 127 -17.50 -35.94 -22.11
C THR A 127 -17.64 -34.44 -21.90
N ILE A 128 -17.69 -34.00 -20.64
CA ILE A 128 -17.78 -32.58 -20.29
C ILE A 128 -16.39 -31.97 -20.33
N ASN A 129 -16.27 -30.87 -21.05
CA ASN A 129 -15.04 -30.06 -21.07
C ASN A 129 -15.04 -29.13 -19.86
N ALA A 130 -14.03 -29.21 -19.01
CA ALA A 130 -13.92 -28.42 -17.81
C ALA A 130 -13.92 -26.90 -18.07
N GLY A 131 -13.38 -26.44 -19.20
CA GLY A 131 -13.40 -25.03 -19.58
C GLY A 131 -14.81 -24.54 -19.91
N GLN A 132 -15.58 -25.31 -20.69
CA GLN A 132 -16.97 -24.96 -21.02
C GLN A 132 -17.87 -24.99 -19.77
N TYR A 133 -17.68 -25.98 -18.91
CA TYR A 133 -18.40 -26.04 -17.65
C TYR A 133 -18.09 -24.85 -16.76
N LEU A 134 -16.83 -24.41 -16.71
CA LEU A 134 -16.41 -23.24 -15.92
C LEU A 134 -17.09 -21.95 -16.43
N GLU A 135 -17.23 -21.79 -17.76
CA GLU A 135 -17.96 -20.67 -18.37
C GLU A 135 -19.46 -20.70 -18.02
N GLU A 136 -20.12 -21.88 -18.03
CA GLU A 136 -21.55 -22.03 -17.72
C GLU A 136 -21.87 -21.70 -16.26
N VAL A 137 -20.96 -22.01 -15.32
CA VAL A 137 -21.16 -21.74 -13.88
C VAL A 137 -20.54 -20.42 -13.42
N GLU A 138 -20.06 -19.60 -14.35
CA GLU A 138 -19.36 -18.34 -14.05
C GLU A 138 -18.19 -18.53 -13.04
N GLY A 139 -17.56 -19.71 -13.10
CA GLY A 139 -16.42 -20.04 -12.26
C GLY A 139 -15.14 -19.39 -12.77
N TYR A 140 -14.15 -19.21 -11.91
CA TYR A 140 -12.90 -18.52 -12.27
C TYR A 140 -11.66 -19.43 -12.27
N ILE A 141 -11.74 -20.63 -11.67
CA ILE A 141 -10.61 -21.59 -11.66
C ILE A 141 -11.12 -23.02 -11.65
N ALA A 142 -10.52 -23.87 -12.51
CA ALA A 142 -10.71 -25.31 -12.49
C ALA A 142 -9.38 -26.05 -12.50
N LEU A 143 -9.33 -27.17 -11.80
CA LEU A 143 -8.21 -28.11 -11.78
C LEU A 143 -8.66 -29.43 -12.42
N VAL A 144 -7.92 -29.89 -13.41
CA VAL A 144 -8.18 -31.16 -14.10
C VAL A 144 -7.05 -32.13 -13.77
N ILE A 145 -7.41 -33.23 -13.11
CA ILE A 145 -6.51 -34.35 -12.82
C ILE A 145 -6.74 -35.43 -13.91
N PRO A 146 -5.71 -35.84 -14.64
CA PRO A 146 -5.84 -36.83 -15.69
C PRO A 146 -6.25 -38.20 -15.12
N SER A 147 -6.83 -39.06 -15.99
CA SER A 147 -7.10 -40.46 -15.65
C SER A 147 -5.77 -41.23 -15.45
N ASN A 148 -5.79 -42.19 -14.53
CA ASN A 148 -4.61 -42.99 -14.15
C ASN A 148 -3.42 -42.15 -13.62
N PHE A 149 -3.72 -41.03 -12.96
CA PHE A 149 -2.73 -40.11 -12.41
C PHE A 149 -1.68 -40.80 -11.53
N THR A 150 -2.11 -41.70 -10.65
CA THR A 150 -1.21 -42.50 -9.79
C THR A 150 -0.23 -43.34 -10.59
N GLN A 151 -0.69 -44.01 -11.64
CA GLN A 151 0.18 -44.86 -12.48
C GLN A 151 1.14 -44.02 -13.32
N GLU A 152 0.67 -42.94 -13.91
CA GLU A 152 1.51 -42.01 -14.66
C GLU A 152 2.60 -41.40 -13.77
N LEU A 153 2.26 -40.99 -12.56
CA LEU A 153 3.21 -40.40 -11.63
C LEU A 153 4.29 -41.38 -11.15
N LEU A 154 3.94 -42.66 -11.01
CA LEU A 154 4.88 -43.70 -10.58
C LEU A 154 5.81 -44.20 -11.70
N PHE A 155 5.28 -44.32 -12.94
CA PHE A 155 5.99 -44.99 -14.01
C PHE A 155 6.44 -44.11 -15.16
N ASN A 156 5.79 -42.95 -15.37
CA ASN A 156 6.07 -42.03 -16.46
C ASN A 156 6.13 -40.55 -16.04
N PRO A 157 6.90 -40.20 -14.99
CA PRO A 157 6.98 -38.78 -14.58
C PRO A 157 7.73 -37.94 -15.63
N PRO A 158 7.42 -36.64 -15.82
CA PRO A 158 6.38 -35.92 -15.13
C PRO A 158 4.99 -36.09 -15.73
N THR A 159 3.97 -36.25 -14.91
CA THR A 159 2.58 -36.09 -15.35
C THR A 159 2.11 -34.63 -15.15
N ASN A 160 1.19 -34.18 -16.02
CA ASN A 160 0.76 -32.80 -16.03
C ASN A 160 -0.65 -32.66 -15.43
N LEU A 161 -0.79 -31.83 -14.42
CA LEU A 161 -2.07 -31.29 -13.97
C LEU A 161 -2.44 -30.11 -14.85
N THR A 162 -3.70 -30.01 -15.28
CA THR A 162 -4.17 -28.87 -16.07
C THR A 162 -4.97 -27.93 -15.18
N ILE A 163 -4.54 -26.69 -15.12
CA ILE A 163 -5.28 -25.63 -14.40
C ILE A 163 -5.86 -24.70 -15.46
N ILE A 164 -7.18 -24.50 -15.41
CA ILE A 164 -7.92 -23.58 -16.27
C ILE A 164 -8.30 -22.38 -15.42
N ILE A 165 -7.94 -21.19 -15.86
CA ILE A 165 -8.16 -19.94 -15.10
C ILE A 165 -8.81 -18.89 -15.99
N ASP A 166 -9.65 -18.04 -15.40
CA ASP A 166 -10.05 -16.78 -16.00
C ASP A 166 -9.00 -15.71 -15.68
N GLU A 167 -8.22 -15.34 -16.71
CA GLU A 167 -7.13 -14.35 -16.56
C GLU A 167 -7.61 -12.96 -16.12
N ASN A 168 -8.91 -12.66 -16.26
CA ASN A 168 -9.48 -11.39 -15.83
C ASN A 168 -9.89 -11.40 -14.35
N SER A 169 -9.92 -12.57 -13.72
CA SER A 169 -10.30 -12.73 -12.31
C SER A 169 -9.09 -12.64 -11.38
N GLN A 170 -9.11 -11.67 -10.47
CA GLN A 170 -8.08 -11.55 -9.43
C GLN A 170 -8.11 -12.76 -8.47
N GLN A 171 -9.29 -13.31 -8.22
CA GLN A 171 -9.47 -14.50 -7.37
C GLN A 171 -8.82 -15.74 -8.00
N ALA A 172 -8.91 -15.87 -9.33
CA ALA A 172 -8.23 -16.94 -10.06
C ALA A 172 -6.71 -16.88 -9.92
N GLY A 173 -6.12 -15.68 -9.99
CA GLY A 173 -4.67 -15.49 -9.82
C GLY A 173 -4.19 -15.96 -8.44
N ILE A 174 -4.89 -15.58 -7.37
CA ILE A 174 -4.53 -15.97 -6.00
C ILE A 174 -4.74 -17.47 -5.79
N ALA A 175 -5.88 -18.02 -6.23
CA ALA A 175 -6.16 -19.45 -6.14
C ALA A 175 -5.12 -20.30 -6.91
N TYR A 176 -4.63 -19.80 -8.06
CA TYR A 176 -3.56 -20.42 -8.83
C TYR A 176 -2.24 -20.47 -8.06
N GLU A 177 -1.83 -19.38 -7.44
CA GLU A 177 -0.60 -19.33 -6.62
C GLU A 177 -0.66 -20.33 -5.46
N ILE A 178 -1.82 -20.42 -4.79
CA ILE A 178 -2.05 -21.39 -3.73
C ILE A 178 -1.95 -22.81 -4.27
N LEU A 179 -2.66 -23.13 -5.36
CA LEU A 179 -2.61 -24.47 -5.97
C LEU A 179 -1.20 -24.84 -6.43
N SER A 180 -0.46 -23.89 -7.01
CA SER A 180 0.92 -24.09 -7.43
C SER A 180 1.82 -24.47 -6.25
N SER A 181 1.61 -23.81 -5.10
CA SER A 181 2.31 -24.16 -3.85
C SER A 181 1.95 -25.55 -3.36
N VAL A 182 0.66 -25.92 -3.40
CA VAL A 182 0.20 -27.29 -3.01
C VAL A 182 0.84 -28.34 -3.91
N VAL A 183 0.83 -28.13 -5.23
CA VAL A 183 1.46 -29.05 -6.19
C VAL A 183 2.96 -29.20 -5.92
N TYR A 184 3.63 -28.08 -5.62
CA TYR A 184 5.06 -28.10 -5.30
C TYR A 184 5.35 -28.93 -4.03
N HIS A 185 4.60 -28.74 -2.94
CA HIS A 185 4.77 -29.49 -1.71
C HIS A 185 4.39 -30.99 -1.86
N PHE A 186 3.34 -31.27 -2.63
CA PHE A 186 2.96 -32.63 -2.96
C PHE A 186 4.07 -33.36 -3.73
N ASN A 187 4.68 -32.70 -4.73
CA ASN A 187 5.83 -33.25 -5.44
C ASN A 187 7.02 -33.56 -4.52
N LEU A 188 7.31 -32.69 -3.56
CA LEU A 188 8.36 -32.94 -2.56
C LEU A 188 8.05 -34.16 -1.69
N GLY A 189 6.79 -34.35 -1.31
CA GLY A 189 6.33 -35.52 -0.53
C GLY A 189 6.52 -36.83 -1.29
N ILE A 190 6.18 -36.86 -2.58
CA ILE A 190 6.31 -38.06 -3.43
C ILE A 190 7.77 -38.40 -3.73
N ALA A 191 8.63 -37.40 -3.91
CA ALA A 191 10.05 -37.60 -4.21
C ALA A 191 10.84 -38.28 -3.06
N GLY A 192 10.21 -38.67 -1.96
CA GLY A 192 10.83 -39.44 -0.89
C GLY A 192 11.69 -38.62 0.08
N TYR A 193 11.56 -37.30 0.09
CA TYR A 193 12.10 -36.45 1.14
C TYR A 193 11.21 -36.55 2.40
N ASN A 194 11.15 -37.76 2.94
CA ASN A 194 10.31 -38.09 4.11
C ASN A 194 10.96 -37.72 5.43
N GLU A 195 12.02 -36.94 5.43
CA GLU A 195 12.57 -36.33 6.63
C GLU A 195 12.26 -34.84 6.59
N THR A 196 11.23 -34.46 7.34
CA THR A 196 10.94 -33.07 7.75
C THR A 196 12.12 -32.48 8.54
N LYS A 197 13.22 -32.22 7.86
CA LYS A 197 14.36 -31.46 8.40
C LYS A 197 14.16 -29.94 8.22
N ILE A 198 13.15 -29.55 7.45
CA ILE A 198 12.65 -28.18 7.38
C ILE A 198 11.21 -28.28 7.83
N GLY A 199 10.96 -27.96 9.08
CA GLY A 199 9.60 -27.84 9.63
C GLY A 199 8.87 -26.65 8.99
N MET A 200 8.48 -26.80 7.74
CA MET A 200 7.44 -25.99 7.14
C MET A 200 6.17 -26.81 7.21
N SER A 201 5.37 -26.57 8.22
CA SER A 201 3.96 -26.88 8.11
C SER A 201 3.39 -25.94 7.04
N ILE A 202 2.49 -26.43 6.22
CA ILE A 202 1.72 -25.60 5.25
C ILE A 202 1.07 -24.41 5.98
N THR A 203 0.81 -24.52 7.27
CA THR A 203 0.38 -23.48 8.19
C THR A 203 1.37 -22.31 8.29
N ASP A 204 2.68 -22.52 8.17
CA ASP A 204 3.69 -21.46 8.39
C ASP A 204 3.89 -20.55 7.17
N ILE A 205 3.54 -20.98 5.98
CA ILE A 205 3.65 -20.14 4.75
C ILE A 205 2.46 -19.16 4.65
N TYR A 206 1.33 -19.45 5.30
CA TYR A 206 0.12 -18.62 5.27
C TYR A 206 -0.21 -17.96 6.61
N LEU A 207 0.57 -18.23 7.67
CA LEU A 207 0.33 -17.70 9.03
C LEU A 207 1.28 -16.58 9.45
N GLU A 208 2.22 -16.14 8.62
CA GLU A 208 2.75 -14.82 8.83
C GLU A 208 1.67 -13.81 8.44
N GLU A 209 0.87 -13.47 9.47
CA GLU A 209 -0.05 -12.35 9.53
C GLU A 209 -0.71 -12.06 8.17
N GLN A 210 -1.87 -12.67 7.92
CA GLN A 210 -2.77 -12.16 6.89
C GLN A 210 -3.01 -10.69 7.21
N ILE A 211 -2.32 -9.83 6.48
CA ILE A 211 -2.54 -8.40 6.56
C ILE A 211 -3.97 -8.21 6.08
N GLU A 212 -4.89 -7.97 7.00
CA GLU A 212 -6.26 -7.65 6.63
C GLU A 212 -6.19 -6.46 5.66
N TYR A 213 -7.07 -6.43 4.66
CA TYR A 213 -7.07 -5.34 3.69
C TYR A 213 -7.10 -3.96 4.36
N PHE A 214 -7.76 -3.84 5.50
CA PHE A 214 -7.73 -2.63 6.32
C PHE A 214 -6.33 -2.26 6.80
N GLU A 215 -5.56 -3.22 7.28
CA GLU A 215 -4.18 -2.97 7.73
C GLU A 215 -3.30 -2.53 6.56
N PHE A 216 -3.48 -3.18 5.39
CA PHE A 216 -2.81 -2.79 4.15
C PHE A 216 -3.19 -1.37 3.69
N LEU A 217 -4.47 -0.98 3.89
CA LEU A 217 -5.02 0.30 3.45
C LEU A 217 -4.53 1.48 4.30
N ILE A 218 -4.40 1.31 5.63
CA ILE A 218 -4.07 2.40 6.56
C ILE A 218 -2.78 3.13 6.17
N PRO A 219 -1.62 2.48 5.95
CA PRO A 219 -0.40 3.15 5.51
C PRO A 219 -0.55 3.87 4.17
N GLY A 220 -1.31 3.27 3.24
CA GLY A 220 -1.62 3.89 1.96
C GLY A 220 -2.39 5.20 2.12
N VAL A 221 -3.44 5.18 2.94
CA VAL A 221 -4.27 6.38 3.22
C VAL A 221 -3.47 7.45 3.99
N ILE A 222 -2.58 7.06 4.90
CA ILE A 222 -1.65 8.00 5.56
C ILE A 222 -0.77 8.70 4.52
N GLY A 223 -0.16 7.93 3.62
CA GLY A 223 0.67 8.46 2.53
C GLY A 223 -0.10 9.46 1.65
N ILE A 224 -1.33 9.09 1.25
CA ILE A 224 -2.24 9.95 0.46
C ILE A 224 -2.61 11.23 1.22
N ALA A 225 -2.89 11.15 2.53
CA ALA A 225 -3.23 12.31 3.32
C ALA A 225 -2.06 13.32 3.40
N ILE A 226 -0.84 12.83 3.64
CA ILE A 226 0.37 13.68 3.66
C ILE A 226 0.62 14.27 2.26
N MET A 227 0.45 13.46 1.20
CA MET A 227 0.57 13.91 -0.19
C MET A 227 -0.42 15.04 -0.51
N ASN A 228 -1.69 14.86 -0.20
CA ASN A 228 -2.71 15.87 -0.46
C ASN A 228 -2.44 17.16 0.33
N ASN A 229 -2.08 17.05 1.61
CA ASN A 229 -1.71 18.23 2.41
C ASN A 229 -0.48 18.94 1.81
N GLY A 230 0.52 18.21 1.34
CA GLY A 230 1.73 18.75 0.74
C GLY A 230 1.48 19.37 -0.63
N ILE A 231 0.91 18.63 -1.57
CA ILE A 231 0.69 19.09 -2.95
C ILE A 231 -0.42 20.15 -3.00
N MET A 232 -1.65 19.78 -2.62
CA MET A 232 -2.81 20.65 -2.73
C MET A 232 -2.70 21.86 -1.80
N GLY A 233 -2.25 21.65 -0.55
CA GLY A 233 -2.04 22.71 0.43
C GLY A 233 -1.05 23.74 -0.07
N THR A 234 0.12 23.30 -0.56
CA THR A 234 1.17 24.19 -1.06
C THR A 234 0.75 24.89 -2.35
N ILE A 235 0.19 24.18 -3.34
CA ILE A 235 -0.28 24.78 -4.60
C ILE A 235 -1.29 25.90 -4.29
N ASN A 236 -2.32 25.61 -3.51
CA ASN A 236 -3.38 26.57 -3.21
C ASN A 236 -2.85 27.79 -2.44
N ARG A 237 -1.98 27.56 -1.46
CA ARG A 237 -1.41 28.64 -0.63
C ARG A 237 -0.47 29.54 -1.40
N TYR A 238 0.47 28.96 -2.18
CA TYR A 238 1.41 29.74 -2.96
C TYR A 238 0.71 30.48 -4.11
N SER A 239 -0.24 29.85 -4.80
CA SER A 239 -1.07 30.52 -5.80
C SER A 239 -1.90 31.65 -5.19
N TYR A 240 -2.42 31.50 -3.98
CA TYR A 240 -3.10 32.57 -3.26
C TYR A 240 -2.15 33.72 -2.92
N PHE A 241 -0.95 33.41 -2.40
CA PHE A 241 0.07 34.41 -2.08
C PHE A 241 0.49 35.21 -3.33
N GLU A 242 0.66 34.55 -4.48
CA GLU A 242 0.99 35.23 -5.73
C GLU A 242 -0.13 36.18 -6.16
N ARG A 243 -1.39 35.71 -6.18
CA ARG A 243 -2.56 36.55 -6.56
C ARG A 243 -2.78 37.75 -5.64
N LYS A 244 -2.53 37.61 -4.35
CA LYS A 244 -2.70 38.69 -3.35
C LYS A 244 -1.48 39.60 -3.24
N GLY A 245 -0.43 39.37 -4.04
CA GLY A 245 0.81 40.16 -3.98
C GLY A 245 1.53 40.02 -2.63
N PHE A 246 1.33 38.87 -1.92
CA PHE A 246 1.94 38.64 -0.62
C PHE A 246 3.46 38.69 -0.69
N PHE A 247 4.06 38.10 -1.73
CA PHE A 247 5.51 38.13 -1.91
C PHE A 247 6.09 39.55 -2.11
N ARG A 248 5.30 40.47 -2.71
CA ARG A 248 5.67 41.88 -2.80
C ARG A 248 5.61 42.57 -1.44
N LYS A 249 4.62 42.25 -0.61
CA LYS A 249 4.54 42.74 0.77
C LYS A 249 5.62 42.12 1.67
N LEU A 250 6.05 40.90 1.36
CA LEU A 250 7.11 40.22 2.10
C LEU A 250 8.46 40.92 1.96
N SER A 251 8.75 41.52 0.80
CA SER A 251 10.00 42.27 0.57
C SER A 251 10.14 43.51 1.48
N THR A 252 9.04 44.05 1.98
CA THR A 252 9.01 45.18 2.94
C THR A 252 8.97 44.72 4.40
N SER A 253 8.92 43.41 4.65
CA SER A 253 8.87 42.81 6.01
C SER A 253 10.23 42.22 6.39
N PRO A 254 10.52 42.03 7.70
CA PRO A 254 11.73 41.36 8.13
C PRO A 254 11.79 39.86 7.80
N MET A 255 10.73 39.26 7.22
CA MET A 255 10.63 37.85 6.89
C MET A 255 11.42 37.53 5.63
N LYS A 256 12.27 36.50 5.70
CA LYS A 256 13.08 36.08 4.55
C LYS A 256 12.38 34.96 3.78
N LYS A 257 12.68 34.84 2.50
CA LYS A 257 12.14 33.79 1.59
C LYS A 257 12.33 32.39 2.18
N ARG A 258 13.52 32.09 2.72
CA ARG A 258 13.82 30.83 3.38
C ARG A 258 12.90 30.53 4.57
N ASP A 259 12.53 31.59 5.34
CA ASP A 259 11.68 31.46 6.53
C ASP A 259 10.24 31.06 6.12
N VAL A 260 9.77 31.50 4.95
CA VAL A 260 8.47 31.10 4.37
C VAL A 260 8.49 29.63 3.93
N VAL A 261 9.53 29.23 3.19
CA VAL A 261 9.65 27.85 2.67
C VAL A 261 9.80 26.84 3.82
N ILE A 262 10.66 27.14 4.80
CA ILE A 262 10.82 26.30 5.98
C ILE A 262 9.53 26.30 6.83
N GLY A 263 8.90 27.46 6.96
CA GLY A 263 7.62 27.58 7.67
C GLY A 263 6.51 26.75 7.04
N GLU A 264 6.42 26.74 5.70
CA GLU A 264 5.46 25.91 4.96
C GLU A 264 5.76 24.41 5.17
N ALA A 265 7.01 23.98 4.96
CA ALA A 265 7.39 22.60 5.18
C ALA A 265 7.13 22.15 6.64
N SER A 266 7.44 23.00 7.63
CA SER A 266 7.15 22.72 9.04
C SER A 266 5.64 22.61 9.30
N TRP A 267 4.84 23.44 8.66
CA TRP A 267 3.37 23.40 8.80
C TRP A 267 2.81 22.11 8.19
N ILE A 268 3.24 21.72 6.98
CA ILE A 268 2.81 20.46 6.34
C ILE A 268 3.28 19.24 7.17
N PHE A 269 4.46 19.33 7.80
CA PHE A 269 4.92 18.28 8.72
C PHE A 269 3.97 18.11 9.92
N ILE A 270 3.56 19.22 10.54
CA ILE A 270 2.59 19.18 11.65
C ILE A 270 1.24 18.62 11.17
N GLN A 271 0.74 19.07 10.00
CA GLN A 271 -0.49 18.54 9.44
C GLN A 271 -0.38 17.03 9.13
N GLY A 272 0.77 16.58 8.62
CA GLY A 272 1.04 15.16 8.39
C GLY A 272 0.95 14.34 9.67
N LEU A 273 1.59 14.78 10.75
CA LEU A 273 1.49 14.11 12.05
C LEU A 273 0.07 14.09 12.61
N ILE A 274 -0.67 15.20 12.47
CA ILE A 274 -2.08 15.27 12.88
C ILE A 274 -2.91 14.25 12.06
N SER A 275 -2.70 14.18 10.74
CA SER A 275 -3.40 13.23 9.88
C SER A 275 -3.10 11.79 10.27
N ILE A 276 -1.84 11.44 10.56
CA ILE A 276 -1.43 10.10 11.01
C ILE A 276 -2.21 9.72 12.28
N ILE A 277 -2.18 10.59 13.29
CA ILE A 277 -2.86 10.33 14.56
C ILE A 277 -4.37 10.12 14.35
N ILE A 278 -5.01 10.96 13.52
CA ILE A 278 -6.45 10.85 13.24
C ILE A 278 -6.75 9.56 12.50
N ILE A 279 -5.97 9.20 11.47
CA ILE A 279 -6.17 7.99 10.67
C ILE A 279 -6.00 6.74 11.53
N LEU A 280 -4.98 6.69 12.38
CA LEU A 280 -4.75 5.58 13.30
C LEU A 280 -5.89 5.46 14.34
N LEU A 281 -6.36 6.58 14.90
CA LEU A 281 -7.49 6.57 15.82
C LEU A 281 -8.77 6.05 15.15
N VAL A 282 -9.01 6.45 13.93
CA VAL A 282 -10.19 6.03 13.18
C VAL A 282 -10.07 4.56 12.77
N GLY A 283 -8.90 4.13 12.31
CA GLY A 283 -8.62 2.72 12.05
C GLY A 283 -8.91 1.87 13.29
N TRP A 284 -8.34 2.23 14.43
CA TRP A 284 -8.61 1.55 15.69
C TRP A 284 -10.10 1.50 16.07
N LEU A 285 -10.83 2.61 15.89
CA LEU A 285 -12.25 2.66 16.18
C LEU A 285 -13.05 1.75 15.23
N ALA A 286 -12.71 1.72 13.96
CA ALA A 286 -13.34 0.86 12.96
C ALA A 286 -13.16 -0.63 13.30
N PHE A 287 -11.93 -1.05 13.65
CA PHE A 287 -11.66 -2.41 14.10
C PHE A 287 -12.43 -2.78 15.37
N LYS A 288 -12.47 -1.87 16.34
CA LYS A 288 -13.23 -2.10 17.59
C LYS A 288 -14.74 -2.25 17.36
N ILE A 289 -15.32 -1.52 16.40
CA ILE A 289 -16.73 -1.66 16.02
C ILE A 289 -16.99 -3.00 15.32
N ALA A 290 -16.01 -3.47 14.53
CA ALA A 290 -16.07 -4.76 13.83
C ALA A 290 -15.76 -5.97 14.73
N ASP A 291 -15.58 -5.76 16.06
CA ASP A 291 -15.22 -6.78 17.06
C ASP A 291 -13.96 -7.59 16.69
N ARG A 292 -12.99 -6.89 16.09
CA ARG A 292 -11.70 -7.45 15.66
C ARG A 292 -10.58 -6.89 16.52
N ASP A 293 -9.57 -7.72 16.80
CA ASP A 293 -8.38 -7.32 17.54
C ASP A 293 -7.46 -6.47 16.66
N PHE A 294 -7.28 -5.21 17.01
CA PHE A 294 -6.31 -4.32 16.38
C PHE A 294 -5.15 -4.05 17.36
N ARG A 295 -3.92 -4.12 16.85
CA ARG A 295 -2.73 -3.74 17.65
C ARG A 295 -2.91 -2.35 18.25
N TRP A 296 -2.53 -2.19 19.48
CA TRP A 296 -2.61 -0.90 20.17
C TRP A 296 -1.87 0.20 19.38
N ILE A 297 -2.49 1.38 19.26
CA ILE A 297 -1.90 2.55 18.57
C ILE A 297 -0.48 2.85 19.08
N ILE A 298 -0.20 2.58 20.35
CA ILE A 298 1.09 2.85 20.99
C ILE A 298 2.17 1.91 20.42
N ASP A 299 1.83 0.65 20.11
CA ASP A 299 2.76 -0.33 19.54
C ASP A 299 3.06 -0.01 18.06
N ILE A 300 2.11 0.65 17.39
CA ILE A 300 2.22 1.10 16.00
C ILE A 300 3.00 2.43 15.89
N LEU A 301 3.02 3.25 16.94
CA LEU A 301 3.65 4.59 16.91
C LEU A 301 5.18 4.48 17.03
N ASP A 302 5.81 4.00 15.96
CA ASP A 302 7.27 3.92 15.86
C ASP A 302 7.87 5.30 15.56
N TRP A 303 9.02 5.60 16.17
CA TRP A 303 9.77 6.84 15.90
C TRP A 303 10.16 7.01 14.43
N LYS A 304 10.21 5.93 13.63
CA LYS A 304 10.44 5.94 12.17
C LYS A 304 9.39 6.75 11.41
N ILE A 305 8.20 6.95 11.98
CA ILE A 305 7.17 7.82 11.41
C ILE A 305 7.67 9.25 11.21
N LEU A 306 8.54 9.75 12.09
CA LEU A 306 9.10 11.10 11.96
C LEU A 306 9.96 11.29 10.70
N PRO A 307 10.98 10.46 10.42
CA PRO A 307 11.74 10.58 9.18
C PRO A 307 10.91 10.25 7.93
N ILE A 308 9.96 9.32 8.00
CA ILE A 308 9.05 9.04 6.88
C ILE A 308 8.23 10.30 6.55
N THR A 309 7.60 10.90 7.55
CA THR A 309 6.81 12.13 7.36
C THR A 309 7.67 13.27 6.86
N LEU A 310 8.89 13.42 7.36
CA LEU A 310 9.81 14.46 6.90
C LEU A 310 10.19 14.28 5.43
N SER A 311 10.51 13.06 5.00
CA SER A 311 10.79 12.77 3.60
C SER A 311 9.59 13.05 2.69
N ALA A 312 8.39 12.65 3.13
CA ALA A 312 7.14 12.92 2.43
C ALA A 312 6.87 14.44 2.26
N VAL A 313 7.10 15.20 3.32
CA VAL A 313 6.93 16.66 3.29
C VAL A 313 7.87 17.30 2.27
N LEU A 314 9.13 16.89 2.19
CA LEU A 314 10.06 17.41 1.18
C LEU A 314 9.58 17.11 -0.24
N ASN A 315 9.15 15.88 -0.51
CA ASN A 315 8.62 15.47 -1.80
C ASN A 315 7.40 16.30 -2.19
N PHE A 316 6.37 16.30 -1.35
CA PHE A 316 5.06 16.82 -1.72
C PHE A 316 4.98 18.34 -1.63
N THR A 317 5.69 18.98 -0.71
CA THR A 317 5.83 20.44 -0.69
C THR A 317 6.63 20.92 -1.90
N GLY A 318 7.68 20.19 -2.30
CA GLY A 318 8.45 20.49 -3.51
C GLY A 318 7.60 20.39 -4.78
N LEU A 319 6.84 19.30 -4.95
CA LEU A 319 5.88 19.15 -6.07
C LEU A 319 4.81 20.25 -6.04
N GLY A 320 4.31 20.57 -4.85
CA GLY A 320 3.34 21.65 -4.67
C GLY A 320 3.88 23.00 -5.08
N MET A 321 5.13 23.33 -4.76
CA MET A 321 5.79 24.56 -5.21
C MET A 321 5.95 24.60 -6.74
N ILE A 322 6.34 23.50 -7.37
CA ILE A 322 6.45 23.39 -8.83
C ILE A 322 5.07 23.58 -9.47
N GLY A 323 4.04 22.88 -8.97
CA GLY A 323 2.66 22.99 -9.45
C GLY A 323 2.09 24.41 -9.31
N ALA A 324 2.36 25.09 -8.19
CA ALA A 324 1.90 26.45 -7.95
C ALA A 324 2.43 27.44 -9.01
N ARG A 325 3.65 27.22 -9.51
CA ARG A 325 4.24 28.09 -10.55
C ARG A 325 3.53 28.02 -11.88
N LEU A 326 2.91 26.88 -12.18
CA LEU A 326 2.18 26.65 -13.43
C LEU A 326 0.76 27.25 -13.40
N THR A 327 0.30 27.73 -12.24
CA THR A 327 -1.10 28.11 -12.01
C THR A 327 -1.24 29.63 -11.77
N LYS A 328 -2.19 30.25 -12.50
CA LYS A 328 -2.50 31.68 -12.34
C LYS A 328 -3.86 31.95 -11.67
N THR A 329 -4.74 30.97 -11.66
CA THR A 329 -6.09 31.07 -11.09
C THR A 329 -6.33 30.02 -10.01
N ALA A 330 -7.36 30.20 -9.17
CA ALA A 330 -7.72 29.21 -8.16
C ALA A 330 -8.15 27.88 -8.78
N GLY A 331 -8.92 27.91 -9.87
CA GLY A 331 -9.34 26.71 -10.58
C GLY A 331 -8.16 25.96 -11.20
N ALA A 332 -7.20 26.67 -11.82
CA ALA A 332 -5.98 26.05 -12.34
C ALA A 332 -5.12 25.45 -11.23
N ALA A 333 -5.09 26.07 -10.04
CA ALA A 333 -4.38 25.54 -8.88
C ALA A 333 -4.97 24.18 -8.44
N SER A 334 -6.29 24.10 -8.31
CA SER A 334 -6.97 22.85 -7.96
C SER A 334 -6.81 21.77 -9.04
N ALA A 335 -6.92 22.15 -10.32
CA ALA A 335 -6.71 21.23 -11.44
C ALA A 335 -5.28 20.65 -11.47
N ALA A 336 -4.26 21.49 -11.25
CA ALA A 336 -2.87 21.04 -11.21
C ALA A 336 -2.61 20.11 -10.01
N GLY A 337 -3.20 20.41 -8.85
CA GLY A 337 -3.10 19.56 -7.67
C GLY A 337 -3.72 18.19 -7.93
N ASN A 338 -4.93 18.13 -8.47
CA ASN A 338 -5.60 16.88 -8.81
C ASN A 338 -4.84 16.09 -9.88
N PHE A 339 -4.31 16.76 -10.90
CA PHE A 339 -3.51 16.12 -11.96
C PHE A 339 -2.26 15.43 -11.43
N LEU A 340 -1.63 16.00 -10.40
CA LEU A 340 -0.47 15.38 -9.75
C LEU A 340 -0.88 14.30 -8.75
N SER A 341 -1.93 14.53 -7.95
CA SER A 341 -2.28 13.66 -6.82
C SER A 341 -3.05 12.41 -7.26
N ILE A 342 -4.04 12.52 -8.17
CA ILE A 342 -4.91 11.39 -8.52
C ILE A 342 -4.14 10.24 -9.19
N PRO A 343 -3.32 10.45 -10.23
CA PRO A 343 -2.54 9.35 -10.79
C PRO A 343 -1.57 8.74 -9.79
N MET A 344 -0.91 9.57 -8.96
CA MET A 344 0.02 9.09 -7.95
C MET A 344 -0.66 8.22 -6.90
N MET A 345 -1.89 8.55 -6.50
CA MET A 345 -2.69 7.82 -5.53
C MET A 345 -2.99 6.38 -6.01
N PHE A 346 -3.33 6.20 -7.29
CA PHE A 346 -3.68 4.88 -7.84
C PHE A 346 -2.46 4.08 -8.29
N LEU A 347 -1.43 4.74 -8.84
CA LEU A 347 -0.28 4.05 -9.42
C LEU A 347 0.84 3.75 -8.41
N SER A 348 0.79 4.33 -7.21
CA SER A 348 1.83 4.15 -6.18
C SER A 348 1.72 2.85 -5.38
N GLY A 349 0.64 2.09 -5.56
CA GLY A 349 0.38 0.93 -4.71
C GLY A 349 -0.28 1.25 -3.36
N ALA A 350 -0.79 2.48 -3.17
CA ALA A 350 -1.40 2.87 -1.89
C ALA A 350 -2.72 2.13 -1.60
N PHE A 351 -3.52 1.84 -2.63
CA PHE A 351 -4.80 1.13 -2.50
C PHE A 351 -4.73 -0.34 -2.88
N PHE A 352 -3.88 -0.68 -3.85
CA PHE A 352 -3.79 -2.02 -4.41
C PHE A 352 -2.31 -2.39 -4.55
N GLU A 353 -2.01 -3.66 -4.43
CA GLU A 353 -0.68 -4.15 -4.74
C GLU A 353 -0.43 -4.10 -6.25
N VAL A 354 0.54 -3.28 -6.65
CA VAL A 354 0.86 -3.05 -8.08
C VAL A 354 2.06 -3.87 -8.56
N ALA A 355 2.69 -4.63 -7.68
CA ALA A 355 3.89 -5.40 -7.97
C ALA A 355 3.69 -6.43 -9.08
N HIS A 356 2.49 -7.02 -9.16
CA HIS A 356 2.13 -8.06 -10.13
C HIS A 356 1.84 -7.54 -11.54
N ILE A 357 1.66 -6.22 -11.73
CA ILE A 357 1.37 -5.61 -13.03
C ILE A 357 2.64 -4.97 -13.58
N PRO A 358 3.36 -5.58 -14.56
CA PRO A 358 4.71 -5.15 -14.95
C PRO A 358 4.81 -3.68 -15.35
N VAL A 359 3.85 -3.17 -16.11
CA VAL A 359 3.85 -1.77 -16.57
C VAL A 359 3.63 -0.81 -15.40
N ILE A 360 2.67 -1.10 -14.52
CA ILE A 360 2.35 -0.24 -13.37
C ILE A 360 3.48 -0.28 -12.34
N ASN A 361 4.12 -1.44 -12.13
CA ASN A 361 5.27 -1.59 -11.24
C ASN A 361 6.45 -0.70 -11.67
N VAL A 362 6.72 -0.59 -12.97
CA VAL A 362 7.77 0.33 -13.47
C VAL A 362 7.39 1.79 -13.19
N ILE A 363 6.13 2.16 -13.42
CA ILE A 363 5.65 3.53 -13.19
C ILE A 363 5.65 3.85 -11.68
N SER A 364 5.21 2.92 -10.85
CA SER A 364 5.15 3.12 -9.39
C SER A 364 6.53 3.44 -8.80
N LYS A 365 7.58 2.78 -9.27
CA LYS A 365 8.97 3.03 -8.84
C LYS A 365 9.49 4.44 -9.19
N MET A 366 8.82 5.15 -10.09
CA MET A 366 9.14 6.55 -10.41
C MET A 366 8.40 7.54 -9.49
N LEU A 367 7.44 7.06 -8.70
CA LEU A 367 6.60 7.90 -7.86
C LEU A 367 7.12 7.95 -6.42
N PRO A 368 7.31 9.13 -5.84
CA PRO A 368 7.79 9.26 -4.46
C PRO A 368 6.81 8.68 -3.43
N LEU A 369 5.50 8.67 -3.72
CA LEU A 369 4.49 8.12 -2.82
C LEU A 369 4.68 6.62 -2.59
N THR A 370 5.13 5.86 -3.57
CA THR A 370 5.42 4.43 -3.47
C THR A 370 6.38 4.15 -2.31
N TYR A 371 7.53 4.81 -2.30
CA TYR A 371 8.54 4.61 -1.24
C TYR A 371 8.06 5.06 0.14
N ILE A 372 7.19 6.07 0.20
CA ILE A 372 6.60 6.53 1.46
C ILE A 372 5.61 5.49 2.00
N VAL A 373 4.76 4.94 1.14
CA VAL A 373 3.78 3.90 1.51
C VAL A 373 4.50 2.62 1.91
N ASP A 374 5.52 2.19 1.15
CA ASP A 374 6.32 1.00 1.45
C ASP A 374 7.11 1.17 2.76
N ALA A 375 7.64 2.36 3.03
CA ALA A 375 8.28 2.66 4.32
C ALA A 375 7.29 2.61 5.48
N LEU A 376 6.07 3.13 5.29
CA LEU A 376 5.00 3.06 6.29
C LEU A 376 4.57 1.60 6.53
N ARG A 377 4.37 0.80 5.48
CA ARG A 377 4.04 -0.63 5.62
C ARG A 377 5.14 -1.39 6.33
N ALA A 378 6.40 -1.19 5.92
CA ALA A 378 7.55 -1.82 6.53
C ALA A 378 7.72 -1.45 8.02
N SER A 379 7.29 -0.25 8.42
CA SER A 379 7.37 0.23 9.81
C SER A 379 6.16 -0.18 10.66
N LEU A 380 4.93 -0.07 10.10
CA LEU A 380 3.69 -0.22 10.86
C LEU A 380 3.14 -1.64 10.86
N ILE A 381 3.41 -2.42 9.79
CA ILE A 381 2.83 -3.75 9.60
C ILE A 381 3.89 -4.82 9.78
N THR A 382 4.87 -4.89 8.87
CA THR A 382 5.83 -6.01 8.83
C THR A 382 7.00 -5.86 9.78
N ASN A 383 7.13 -4.70 10.45
CA ASN A 383 8.25 -4.35 11.32
C ASN A 383 9.64 -4.67 10.71
N ASN A 384 9.74 -4.62 9.38
CA ASN A 384 10.99 -4.85 8.65
C ASN A 384 11.85 -3.58 8.66
N ILE A 385 12.75 -3.51 9.65
CA ILE A 385 13.60 -2.33 9.89
C ILE A 385 14.47 -1.98 8.68
N ASN A 386 15.05 -2.98 8.02
CA ASN A 386 15.94 -2.77 6.89
C ASN A 386 15.19 -2.19 5.68
N LEU A 387 14.03 -2.77 5.34
CA LEU A 387 13.21 -2.31 4.24
C LEU A 387 12.66 -0.90 4.49
N ALA A 388 12.25 -0.60 5.73
CA ALA A 388 11.81 0.73 6.11
C ALA A 388 12.91 1.78 5.86
N TRP A 389 14.16 1.54 6.30
CA TRP A 389 15.25 2.49 6.12
C TRP A 389 15.68 2.65 4.66
N ILE A 390 15.65 1.59 3.85
CA ILE A 390 15.94 1.67 2.41
C ILE A 390 14.92 2.61 1.75
N ASN A 391 13.63 2.39 1.97
CA ASN A 391 12.56 3.20 1.37
C ASN A 391 12.58 4.65 1.88
N ILE A 392 12.87 4.87 3.17
CA ILE A 392 13.09 6.21 3.73
C ILE A 392 14.25 6.90 2.99
N GLY A 393 15.37 6.23 2.80
CA GLY A 393 16.54 6.76 2.11
C GLY A 393 16.25 7.17 0.67
N ILE A 394 15.56 6.30 -0.08
CA ILE A 394 15.14 6.60 -1.47
C ILE A 394 14.17 7.79 -1.48
N SER A 395 13.18 7.79 -0.59
CA SER A 395 12.22 8.90 -0.47
C SER A 395 12.89 10.23 -0.13
N PHE A 396 13.90 10.23 0.74
CA PHE A 396 14.70 11.44 1.01
C PHE A 396 15.47 11.91 -0.20
N ALA A 397 16.09 11.00 -0.97
CA ALA A 397 16.81 11.37 -2.19
C ALA A 397 15.88 12.06 -3.19
N PHE A 398 14.71 11.48 -3.47
CA PHE A 398 13.66 12.12 -4.28
C PHE A 398 13.24 13.48 -3.70
N GLY A 399 12.94 13.50 -2.40
CA GLY A 399 12.45 14.69 -1.70
C GLY A 399 13.43 15.86 -1.76
N ILE A 400 14.70 15.63 -1.52
CA ILE A 400 15.74 16.68 -1.59
C ILE A 400 15.82 17.25 -3.01
N VAL A 401 15.85 16.41 -4.05
CA VAL A 401 15.93 16.85 -5.44
C VAL A 401 14.69 17.67 -5.80
N ILE A 402 13.50 17.14 -5.55
CA ILE A 402 12.23 17.79 -5.89
C ILE A 402 12.06 19.11 -5.11
N PHE A 403 12.41 19.12 -3.82
CA PHE A 403 12.30 20.30 -2.97
C PHE A 403 13.23 21.42 -3.43
N ILE A 404 14.49 21.09 -3.77
CA ILE A 404 15.46 22.06 -4.32
C ILE A 404 14.93 22.63 -5.64
N ILE A 405 14.44 21.78 -6.55
CA ILE A 405 13.83 22.24 -7.82
C ILE A 405 12.65 23.17 -7.52
N GLY A 406 11.79 22.81 -6.57
CA GLY A 406 10.66 23.61 -6.11
C GLY A 406 11.06 25.01 -5.63
N ILE A 407 12.13 25.10 -4.82
CA ILE A 407 12.67 26.39 -4.35
C ILE A 407 13.14 27.26 -5.52
N PHE A 408 13.85 26.68 -6.48
CA PHE A 408 14.36 27.44 -7.64
C PHE A 408 13.27 27.88 -8.60
N VAL A 409 12.28 27.02 -8.83
CA VAL A 409 11.13 27.31 -9.72
C VAL A 409 10.20 28.37 -9.12
N THR A 410 10.05 28.37 -7.80
CA THR A 410 9.27 29.37 -7.08
C THR A 410 10.04 30.68 -7.08
N LYS A 411 9.83 31.50 -8.14
CA LYS A 411 10.33 32.87 -8.17
C LYS A 411 9.60 33.69 -7.12
N LEU A 412 10.15 33.70 -5.93
CA LEU A 412 9.85 34.73 -4.94
C LEU A 412 10.48 36.00 -5.51
N LYS A 413 9.78 36.71 -6.43
CA LYS A 413 10.29 37.91 -7.08
C LYS A 413 10.70 38.93 -6.03
N GLU A 414 11.90 39.41 -6.22
CA GLU A 414 12.39 40.67 -5.65
C GLU A 414 11.51 41.83 -6.07
#